data_5247d970c81cdfb10a53b307dfe23efc
#
_entry.id   5247d970c81cdfb10a53b307dfe23efc
#
_cell.length_a   1.000
_cell.length_b   1.000
_cell.length_c   1.000
_cell.angle_alpha   90.00
_cell.angle_beta   90.00
_cell.angle_gamma   90.00
#
_symmetry.space_group_name_H-M   'P 1'
#
loop_
_entity.id
_entity.type
_entity.pdbx_description
1 polymer ?
#
loop_
_entity_poly.entity_id
_entity_poly.type
_entity_poly.pdbx_seq_one_letter_code
_entity_poly.pdbx_strand_id
1 'polypeptide(L)'
;VEVTTSERYASGDAAPELPAQNLIKAFYEQADRLGDDLAIRDEARDVELSWTELRDRMHRIAGGLAKLGLEKGETVAIMLNNRWEFIPSDMAVVSLGGVPFSIYQTSAPEQIQYLVSDAKSKIAIVEEAFLDRFNEARKDLPDLEHLIVVDGEGGDYTLEELMEMDPGFDPEESVESLGPDDLLTLIYTSGTTGPPKGVQLTHRNLLFAVAVGDGLIKLPDKGGKVISWLPAAHVAERNAHYYLPMTRGLSVTVCSDPRRIAEFLPKVKPTWFFAVPRIFEKLKAGLEAMLASLPDEQRVPAQKGLEASLQKVRAEQAGEEVPPEIAEAAAEADEQLFSKLRAQLGLDEALAVNVGAAPTPLEVLEFFHAIGIPVGELWGMSETCGLATCNPPERIKLGTVGPPTPGVELRLEDDGEVLVKADCVMPGYRNLPEKNEETFTEDGWLRTGDIGEIDEDGYLKIVDRKKELIINAAGKNMSPANIESNLKAASPLVGQVVAIGNARPFNSALIVLDPDFAPVWASQNGLDGKSVEELAGKEEVGDAIQAAVDRANAKLSRVEQIKKFKILPEQWEPGGDELTPTMKLKRKPIDEKYAEEIEALYSG
;
A
#
# COMPACT_ATOMS: atom_id res chain seq x y z
N VAL A 1 -21.85 23.59 6.85
CA VAL A 1 -22.55 22.34 7.15
C VAL A 1 -22.48 22.20 8.66
N GLU A 2 -23.61 22.29 9.35
CA GLU A 2 -23.71 21.88 10.75
C GLU A 2 -23.35 20.39 10.80
N VAL A 3 -22.29 20.06 11.55
CA VAL A 3 -21.93 18.69 11.88
C VAL A 3 -23.05 18.19 12.79
N THR A 4 -24.00 17.46 12.21
CA THR A 4 -24.87 16.58 12.98
C THR A 4 -23.95 15.64 13.75
N THR A 5 -24.21 15.46 15.01
CA THR A 5 -23.44 14.70 16.00
C THR A 5 -23.03 13.32 15.49
N SER A 6 -21.94 13.29 14.70
CA SER A 6 -21.16 12.08 14.52
C SER A 6 -20.56 11.71 15.88
N GLU A 7 -20.54 10.45 16.23
CA GLU A 7 -19.84 10.03 17.42
C GLU A 7 -18.38 10.46 17.29
N ARG A 8 -17.85 11.15 18.28
CA ARG A 8 -16.47 11.63 18.27
C ARG A 8 -15.47 10.59 18.78
N TYR A 9 -15.96 9.42 19.11
CA TYR A 9 -15.15 8.34 19.66
C TYR A 9 -15.69 6.98 19.21
N ALA A 10 -14.78 6.09 18.86
CA ALA A 10 -15.05 4.68 18.61
C ALA A 10 -13.90 3.81 19.15
N SER A 11 -14.20 2.61 19.59
CA SER A 11 -13.19 1.64 20.01
C SER A 11 -13.49 0.27 19.42
N GLY A 12 -12.43 -0.43 19.06
CA GLY A 12 -12.51 -1.84 18.70
C GLY A 12 -12.77 -2.73 19.91
N ASP A 13 -12.95 -4.02 19.66
CA ASP A 13 -12.99 -5.05 20.69
C ASP A 13 -11.69 -5.09 21.51
N ALA A 14 -11.63 -5.97 22.52
CA ALA A 14 -10.42 -6.13 23.33
C ALA A 14 -9.18 -6.42 22.47
N ALA A 15 -8.05 -5.86 22.88
CA ALA A 15 -6.76 -6.09 22.23
C ALA A 15 -6.44 -7.60 22.19
N PRO A 16 -5.91 -8.12 21.07
CA PRO A 16 -5.46 -9.50 21.01
C PRO A 16 -4.22 -9.71 21.88
N GLU A 17 -4.01 -10.93 22.31
CA GLU A 17 -2.73 -11.32 22.88
C GLU A 17 -1.65 -11.34 21.79
N LEU A 18 -0.43 -10.94 22.15
CA LEU A 18 0.71 -11.01 21.24
C LEU A 18 1.07 -12.49 20.99
N PRO A 19 1.34 -12.88 19.73
CA PRO A 19 1.64 -14.27 19.40
C PRO A 19 2.94 -14.78 20.06
N ALA A 20 3.89 -13.88 20.35
CA ALA A 20 5.14 -14.20 21.03
C ALA A 20 5.74 -12.94 21.67
N GLN A 21 6.83 -13.09 22.41
CA GLN A 21 7.58 -11.99 23.03
C GLN A 21 8.27 -11.10 21.98
N ASN A 22 8.77 -11.69 20.89
CA ASN A 22 9.39 -11.00 19.76
C ASN A 22 9.13 -11.75 18.45
N LEU A 23 9.42 -11.08 17.33
CA LEU A 23 9.18 -11.62 15.99
C LEU A 23 9.89 -12.94 15.71
N ILE A 24 11.14 -13.06 16.17
CA ILE A 24 11.97 -14.25 15.88
C ILE A 24 11.46 -15.47 16.63
N LYS A 25 11.00 -15.31 17.88
CA LYS A 25 10.35 -16.42 18.60
C LYS A 25 9.10 -16.91 17.89
N ALA A 26 8.25 -15.98 17.41
CA ALA A 26 7.07 -16.35 16.62
C ALA A 26 7.47 -17.11 15.34
N PHE A 27 8.53 -16.67 14.65
CA PHE A 27 9.06 -17.36 13.48
C PHE A 27 9.59 -18.76 13.82
N TYR A 28 10.35 -18.92 14.92
CA TYR A 28 10.88 -20.23 15.33
C TYR A 28 9.76 -21.24 15.58
N GLU A 29 8.69 -20.84 16.26
CA GLU A 29 7.52 -21.68 16.45
C GLU A 29 6.94 -22.19 15.11
N GLN A 30 6.90 -21.33 14.09
CA GLN A 30 6.43 -21.74 12.77
C GLN A 30 7.45 -22.64 12.05
N ALA A 31 8.72 -22.31 12.11
CA ALA A 31 9.79 -23.13 11.52
C ALA A 31 9.84 -24.54 12.13
N ASP A 32 9.69 -24.67 13.45
CA ASP A 32 9.62 -25.96 14.12
C ASP A 32 8.36 -26.76 13.75
N ARG A 33 7.23 -26.07 13.59
CA ARG A 33 5.94 -26.70 13.25
C ARG A 33 5.85 -27.14 11.80
N LEU A 34 6.41 -26.36 10.86
CA LEU A 34 6.24 -26.55 9.41
C LEU A 34 7.43 -27.25 8.74
N GLY A 35 8.64 -27.17 9.33
CA GLY A 35 9.80 -27.95 8.89
C GLY A 35 10.10 -27.85 7.39
N ASP A 36 9.85 -28.92 6.67
CA ASP A 36 10.13 -29.04 5.25
C ASP A 36 9.01 -28.50 4.34
N ASP A 37 7.91 -27.95 4.90
CA ASP A 37 6.89 -27.27 4.11
C ASP A 37 7.50 -26.02 3.45
N LEU A 38 6.90 -25.59 2.32
CA LEU A 38 7.33 -24.41 1.59
C LEU A 38 7.14 -23.12 2.42
N ALA A 39 8.20 -22.34 2.58
CA ALA A 39 8.18 -21.02 3.19
C ALA A 39 8.24 -19.90 2.14
N ILE A 40 9.18 -19.97 1.20
CA ILE A 40 9.38 -18.95 0.17
C ILE A 40 9.53 -19.60 -1.19
N ARG A 41 8.88 -18.98 -2.20
CA ARG A 41 9.09 -19.29 -3.62
C ARG A 41 9.46 -18.02 -4.38
N ASP A 42 10.55 -18.06 -5.11
CA ASP A 42 10.99 -17.00 -6.04
C ASP A 42 11.19 -17.63 -7.43
N GLU A 43 10.14 -17.58 -8.28
CA GLU A 43 10.16 -18.16 -9.62
C GLU A 43 11.20 -17.49 -10.53
N ALA A 44 11.48 -16.19 -10.34
CA ALA A 44 12.42 -15.46 -11.17
C ALA A 44 13.87 -15.93 -10.98
N ARG A 45 14.16 -16.54 -9.83
CA ARG A 45 15.51 -17.04 -9.45
C ARG A 45 15.56 -18.55 -9.33
N ASP A 46 14.46 -19.26 -9.62
CA ASP A 46 14.32 -20.71 -9.48
C ASP A 46 14.67 -21.20 -8.05
N VAL A 47 14.15 -20.49 -7.04
CA VAL A 47 14.39 -20.79 -5.63
C VAL A 47 13.09 -21.16 -4.93
N GLU A 48 13.14 -22.27 -4.21
CA GLU A 48 12.15 -22.65 -3.20
C GLU A 48 12.89 -22.96 -1.90
N LEU A 49 12.43 -22.36 -0.81
CA LEU A 49 12.96 -22.61 0.53
C LEU A 49 11.88 -23.19 1.42
N SER A 50 12.22 -24.26 2.12
CA SER A 50 11.43 -24.74 3.25
C SER A 50 11.62 -23.83 4.48
N TRP A 51 10.80 -24.02 5.50
CA TRP A 51 10.95 -23.28 6.77
C TRP A 51 12.27 -23.60 7.46
N THR A 52 12.73 -24.85 7.38
CA THR A 52 14.04 -25.27 7.89
C THR A 52 15.18 -24.56 7.16
N GLU A 53 15.14 -24.52 5.83
CA GLU A 53 16.16 -23.83 5.02
C GLU A 53 16.14 -22.32 5.21
N LEU A 54 14.96 -21.72 5.34
CA LEU A 54 14.84 -20.30 5.63
C LEU A 54 15.50 -19.93 6.96
N ARG A 55 15.28 -20.74 8.01
CA ARG A 55 15.93 -20.56 9.31
C ARG A 55 17.46 -20.72 9.21
N ASP A 56 17.94 -21.71 8.48
CA ASP A 56 19.38 -21.91 8.26
C ASP A 56 20.01 -20.69 7.57
N ARG A 57 19.38 -20.18 6.49
CA ARG A 57 19.84 -18.96 5.80
C ARG A 57 19.90 -17.76 6.72
N MET A 58 18.84 -17.55 7.53
CA MET A 58 18.80 -16.48 8.51
C MET A 58 19.95 -16.60 9.53
N HIS A 59 20.20 -17.79 10.10
CA HIS A 59 21.28 -18.01 11.07
C HIS A 59 22.66 -17.74 10.46
N ARG A 60 22.91 -18.20 9.23
CA ARG A 60 24.18 -17.97 8.54
C ARG A 60 24.43 -16.49 8.25
N ILE A 61 23.41 -15.76 7.81
CA ILE A 61 23.50 -14.30 7.62
C ILE A 61 23.76 -13.61 8.97
N ALA A 62 23.05 -14.02 10.03
CA ALA A 62 23.26 -13.49 11.38
C ALA A 62 24.69 -13.72 11.87
N GLY A 63 25.26 -14.91 11.63
CA GLY A 63 26.65 -15.23 11.95
C GLY A 63 27.64 -14.30 11.28
N GLY A 64 27.46 -14.04 9.98
CA GLY A 64 28.27 -13.06 9.27
C GLY A 64 28.14 -11.64 9.79
N LEU A 65 26.90 -11.18 10.04
CA LEU A 65 26.65 -9.84 10.61
C LEU A 65 27.27 -9.68 12.02
N ALA A 66 27.19 -10.71 12.87
CA ALA A 66 27.84 -10.73 14.18
C ALA A 66 29.38 -10.64 14.06
N LYS A 67 30.00 -11.31 13.05
CA LYS A 67 31.45 -11.19 12.76
C LYS A 67 31.82 -9.79 12.28
N LEU A 68 30.94 -9.10 11.58
CA LEU A 68 31.12 -7.69 11.20
C LEU A 68 30.82 -6.71 12.34
N GLY A 69 30.46 -7.20 13.53
CA GLY A 69 30.30 -6.40 14.74
C GLY A 69 28.96 -5.71 14.88
N LEU A 70 27.90 -6.23 14.26
CA LEU A 70 26.54 -5.70 14.46
C LEU A 70 26.12 -5.88 15.92
N GLU A 71 25.80 -4.79 16.61
CA GLU A 71 25.35 -4.76 17.98
C GLU A 71 23.84 -4.47 18.11
N LYS A 72 23.24 -4.83 19.24
CA LYS A 72 21.82 -4.54 19.54
C LYS A 72 21.54 -3.04 19.44
N GLY A 73 20.47 -2.69 18.71
CA GLY A 73 20.02 -1.31 18.47
C GLY A 73 20.72 -0.60 17.31
N GLU A 74 21.77 -1.19 16.73
CA GLU A 74 22.39 -0.65 15.52
C GLU A 74 21.53 -0.95 14.29
N THR A 75 21.61 -0.08 13.30
CA THR A 75 20.78 -0.17 12.10
C THR A 75 21.52 -0.81 10.93
N VAL A 76 20.77 -1.53 10.09
CA VAL A 76 21.26 -2.07 8.81
C VAL A 76 20.36 -1.58 7.69
N ALA A 77 20.96 -0.94 6.68
CA ALA A 77 20.26 -0.51 5.48
C ALA A 77 20.08 -1.71 4.52
N ILE A 78 18.88 -1.86 3.97
CA ILE A 78 18.57 -2.91 2.98
C ILE A 78 18.01 -2.25 1.73
N MET A 79 18.65 -2.44 0.57
CA MET A 79 18.19 -1.93 -0.72
C MET A 79 18.10 -3.08 -1.73
N LEU A 80 16.99 -3.80 -1.69
CA LEU A 80 16.70 -4.96 -2.52
C LEU A 80 15.33 -4.79 -3.21
N ASN A 81 15.17 -5.37 -4.38
CA ASN A 81 13.84 -5.66 -4.92
C ASN A 81 13.13 -6.72 -4.07
N ASN A 82 11.85 -7.00 -4.37
CA ASN A 82 11.20 -8.17 -3.80
C ASN A 82 11.91 -9.42 -4.34
N ARG A 83 12.58 -10.12 -3.43
CA ARG A 83 13.39 -11.30 -3.71
C ARG A 83 13.53 -12.15 -2.45
N TRP A 84 13.85 -13.43 -2.62
CA TRP A 84 13.87 -14.38 -1.51
C TRP A 84 14.87 -14.02 -0.39
N GLU A 85 15.99 -13.37 -0.72
CA GLU A 85 17.03 -12.98 0.23
C GLU A 85 16.60 -11.87 1.20
N PHE A 86 15.53 -11.13 0.84
CA PHE A 86 15.07 -10.03 1.69
C PHE A 86 14.66 -10.52 3.09
N ILE A 87 13.77 -11.53 3.15
CA ILE A 87 13.22 -12.03 4.42
C ILE A 87 14.32 -12.56 5.35
N PRO A 88 15.21 -13.50 4.93
CA PRO A 88 16.26 -13.99 5.82
C PRO A 88 17.27 -12.91 6.20
N SER A 89 17.56 -11.94 5.34
CA SER A 89 18.45 -10.82 5.67
C SER A 89 17.85 -9.90 6.73
N ASP A 90 16.59 -9.51 6.57
CA ASP A 90 15.87 -8.69 7.55
C ASP A 90 15.78 -9.38 8.90
N MET A 91 15.36 -10.65 8.92
CA MET A 91 15.22 -11.44 10.14
C MET A 91 16.55 -11.74 10.82
N ALA A 92 17.65 -11.89 10.05
CA ALA A 92 18.99 -12.06 10.60
C ALA A 92 19.43 -10.81 11.40
N VAL A 93 19.19 -9.63 10.87
CA VAL A 93 19.45 -8.37 11.59
C VAL A 93 18.65 -8.32 12.88
N VAL A 94 17.34 -8.60 12.80
CA VAL A 94 16.42 -8.60 13.95
C VAL A 94 16.83 -9.63 15.00
N SER A 95 17.31 -10.82 14.60
CA SER A 95 17.72 -11.87 15.53
C SER A 95 18.91 -11.49 16.41
N LEU A 96 19.74 -10.55 15.95
CA LEU A 96 20.84 -9.96 16.73
C LEU A 96 20.40 -8.73 17.56
N GLY A 97 19.12 -8.36 17.50
CA GLY A 97 18.62 -7.12 18.07
C GLY A 97 18.99 -5.87 17.27
N GLY A 98 19.51 -6.04 16.07
CA GLY A 98 19.70 -4.96 15.11
C GLY A 98 18.38 -4.46 14.54
N VAL A 99 18.39 -3.31 13.90
CA VAL A 99 17.20 -2.60 13.40
C VAL A 99 17.31 -2.42 11.88
N PRO A 100 16.78 -3.34 11.07
CA PRO A 100 16.80 -3.20 9.63
C PRO A 100 15.85 -2.10 9.17
N PHE A 101 16.22 -1.41 8.08
CA PHE A 101 15.30 -0.55 7.34
C PHE A 101 15.54 -0.66 5.85
N SER A 102 14.50 -0.47 5.08
CA SER A 102 14.58 -0.60 3.63
C SER A 102 14.63 0.75 2.96
N ILE A 103 15.43 0.82 1.89
CA ILE A 103 15.54 1.96 1.00
C ILE A 103 14.73 1.65 -0.26
N TYR A 104 13.93 2.61 -0.73
CA TYR A 104 13.17 2.46 -1.98
C TYR A 104 14.11 2.29 -3.17
N GLN A 105 13.77 1.37 -4.07
CA GLN A 105 14.54 1.07 -5.28
C GLN A 105 14.69 2.28 -6.22
N THR A 106 13.80 3.27 -6.11
CA THR A 106 13.80 4.50 -6.89
C THR A 106 14.62 5.63 -6.27
N SER A 107 15.19 5.42 -5.06
CA SER A 107 15.93 6.46 -4.35
C SER A 107 17.18 6.91 -5.12
N ALA A 108 17.35 8.22 -5.24
CA ALA A 108 18.55 8.86 -5.77
C ALA A 108 19.72 8.79 -4.76
N PRO A 109 20.97 8.96 -5.19
CA PRO A 109 22.13 8.91 -4.30
C PRO A 109 22.03 9.82 -3.07
N GLU A 110 21.51 11.04 -3.22
CA GLU A 110 21.34 12.01 -2.11
C GLU A 110 20.29 11.52 -1.09
N GLN A 111 19.26 10.85 -1.56
CA GLN A 111 18.26 10.24 -0.68
C GLN A 111 18.82 9.04 0.07
N ILE A 112 19.61 8.20 -0.59
CA ILE A 112 20.30 7.06 0.04
C ILE A 112 21.24 7.59 1.12
N GLN A 113 22.07 8.60 0.80
CA GLN A 113 22.98 9.26 1.72
C GLN A 113 22.24 9.79 2.96
N TYR A 114 21.14 10.51 2.74
CA TYR A 114 20.33 11.04 3.85
C TYR A 114 19.83 9.91 4.78
N LEU A 115 19.22 8.86 4.21
CA LEU A 115 18.61 7.77 4.98
C LEU A 115 19.65 7.00 5.80
N VAL A 116 20.78 6.63 5.18
CA VAL A 116 21.87 5.89 5.83
C VAL A 116 22.53 6.73 6.92
N SER A 117 22.73 8.03 6.67
CA SER A 117 23.29 8.98 7.64
C SER A 117 22.36 9.23 8.83
N ASP A 118 21.04 9.46 8.59
CA ASP A 118 20.05 9.65 9.66
C ASP A 118 19.90 8.39 10.53
N ALA A 119 19.89 7.23 9.89
CA ALA A 119 19.86 5.94 10.57
C ALA A 119 21.18 5.63 11.30
N LYS A 120 22.30 6.23 10.89
CA LYS A 120 23.67 5.92 11.36
C LYS A 120 24.07 4.47 11.11
N SER A 121 23.75 3.94 9.93
CA SER A 121 24.07 2.56 9.60
C SER A 121 25.53 2.37 9.27
N LYS A 122 26.14 1.34 9.88
CA LYS A 122 27.49 0.89 9.57
C LYS A 122 27.51 -0.20 8.50
N ILE A 123 26.39 -0.89 8.31
CA ILE A 123 26.26 -2.03 7.40
C ILE A 123 25.10 -1.77 6.44
N ALA A 124 25.31 -2.13 5.17
CA ALA A 124 24.27 -2.12 4.16
C ALA A 124 24.27 -3.42 3.35
N ILE A 125 23.08 -3.92 2.99
CA ILE A 125 22.85 -5.07 2.10
C ILE A 125 22.14 -4.53 0.85
N VAL A 126 22.81 -4.65 -0.31
CA VAL A 126 22.38 -3.96 -1.53
C VAL A 126 22.38 -4.93 -2.70
N GLU A 127 21.33 -4.92 -3.52
CA GLU A 127 21.29 -5.65 -4.79
C GLU A 127 22.21 -4.99 -5.82
N GLU A 128 22.91 -5.79 -6.62
CA GLU A 128 23.84 -5.31 -7.66
C GLU A 128 23.22 -4.23 -8.55
N ALA A 129 21.95 -4.37 -8.89
CA ALA A 129 21.20 -3.42 -9.72
C ALA A 129 21.17 -1.97 -9.16
N PHE A 130 21.42 -1.79 -7.85
CA PHE A 130 21.42 -0.49 -7.19
C PHE A 130 22.80 -0.03 -6.76
N LEU A 131 23.83 -0.84 -7.03
CA LEU A 131 25.17 -0.64 -6.50
C LEU A 131 25.80 0.68 -6.96
N ASP A 132 25.63 1.08 -8.22
CA ASP A 132 26.20 2.32 -8.74
C ASP A 132 25.70 3.55 -7.96
N ARG A 133 24.38 3.63 -7.73
CA ARG A 133 23.76 4.71 -6.96
C ARG A 133 24.16 4.66 -5.49
N PHE A 134 24.26 3.46 -4.94
CA PHE A 134 24.66 3.28 -3.54
C PHE A 134 26.13 3.65 -3.34
N ASN A 135 27.03 3.29 -4.26
CA ASN A 135 28.44 3.66 -4.24
C ASN A 135 28.65 5.16 -4.42
N GLU A 136 27.79 5.85 -5.20
CA GLU A 136 27.82 7.31 -5.28
C GLU A 136 27.49 7.94 -3.92
N ALA A 137 26.42 7.47 -3.27
CA ALA A 137 26.03 7.92 -1.93
C ALA A 137 27.10 7.60 -0.86
N ARG A 138 27.77 6.43 -0.97
CA ARG A 138 28.80 5.96 -0.03
C ARG A 138 29.98 6.92 0.10
N LYS A 139 30.28 7.72 -0.94
CA LYS A 139 31.39 8.70 -0.88
C LYS A 139 31.25 9.71 0.26
N ASP A 140 30.01 10.01 0.66
CA ASP A 140 29.65 10.95 1.71
C ASP A 140 29.09 10.26 2.97
N LEU A 141 29.36 8.95 3.15
CA LEU A 141 28.94 8.12 4.27
C LEU A 141 30.15 7.54 5.02
N PRO A 142 30.90 8.35 5.78
CA PRO A 142 32.14 7.91 6.43
C PRO A 142 31.91 6.83 7.50
N ASP A 143 30.70 6.74 8.07
CA ASP A 143 30.36 5.78 9.10
C ASP A 143 29.90 4.43 8.53
N LEU A 144 29.68 4.31 7.22
CA LEU A 144 29.32 3.06 6.54
C LEU A 144 30.56 2.19 6.33
N GLU A 145 30.75 1.21 7.19
CA GLU A 145 31.94 0.36 7.23
C GLU A 145 31.85 -0.80 6.23
N HIS A 146 30.68 -1.46 6.11
CA HIS A 146 30.50 -2.68 5.34
C HIS A 146 29.35 -2.59 4.35
N LEU A 147 29.65 -2.91 3.09
CA LEU A 147 28.69 -3.03 2.00
C LEU A 147 28.64 -4.48 1.51
N ILE A 148 27.53 -5.16 1.76
CA ILE A 148 27.24 -6.52 1.32
C ILE A 148 26.43 -6.45 0.01
N VAL A 149 26.90 -7.14 -1.02
CA VAL A 149 26.23 -7.15 -2.33
C VAL A 149 25.54 -8.49 -2.57
N VAL A 150 24.32 -8.40 -3.06
CA VAL A 150 23.52 -9.56 -3.47
C VAL A 150 23.54 -9.65 -4.99
N ASP A 151 23.85 -10.83 -5.53
CA ASP A 151 23.96 -11.14 -6.97
C ASP A 151 25.10 -10.48 -7.74
N GLY A 152 26.17 -10.04 -7.12
CA GLY A 152 27.23 -9.41 -7.87
C GLY A 152 28.51 -9.19 -7.10
N GLU A 153 29.38 -8.41 -7.70
CA GLU A 153 30.66 -8.00 -7.14
C GLU A 153 30.68 -6.47 -6.94
N GLY A 154 31.65 -5.97 -6.18
CA GLY A 154 31.87 -4.52 -6.02
C GLY A 154 31.40 -3.95 -4.68
N GLY A 155 30.98 -4.79 -3.74
CA GLY A 155 30.88 -4.50 -2.31
C GLY A 155 32.16 -4.89 -1.58
N ASP A 156 32.10 -4.81 -0.24
CA ASP A 156 33.18 -5.32 0.61
C ASP A 156 33.08 -6.86 0.74
N TYR A 157 31.84 -7.37 0.67
CA TYR A 157 31.51 -8.80 0.70
C TYR A 157 30.32 -9.10 -0.21
N THR A 158 30.21 -10.34 -0.70
CA THR A 158 28.97 -10.89 -1.22
C THR A 158 28.11 -11.44 -0.08
N LEU A 159 26.82 -11.65 -0.33
CA LEU A 159 25.94 -12.28 0.67
C LEU A 159 26.38 -13.72 0.97
N GLU A 160 26.88 -14.45 -0.04
CA GLU A 160 27.43 -15.79 0.10
C GLU A 160 28.67 -15.80 0.98
N GLU A 161 29.62 -14.88 0.78
CA GLU A 161 30.80 -14.74 1.63
C GLU A 161 30.41 -14.42 3.07
N LEU A 162 29.41 -13.53 3.27
CA LEU A 162 28.88 -13.23 4.60
C LEU A 162 28.36 -14.49 5.30
N MET A 163 27.58 -15.32 4.61
CA MET A 163 27.01 -16.57 5.15
C MET A 163 28.07 -17.61 5.52
N GLU A 164 29.26 -17.55 4.92
CA GLU A 164 30.37 -18.47 5.22
C GLU A 164 31.29 -17.98 6.34
N MET A 165 31.12 -16.76 6.88
CA MET A 165 31.97 -16.22 7.95
C MET A 165 31.79 -16.97 9.27
N ASP A 166 30.56 -17.39 9.60
CA ASP A 166 30.24 -18.21 10.77
C ASP A 166 28.97 -19.05 10.52
N PRO A 167 29.07 -20.10 9.67
CA PRO A 167 27.89 -20.85 9.23
C PRO A 167 27.24 -21.69 10.33
N GLY A 168 27.91 -21.86 11.48
CA GLY A 168 27.38 -22.58 12.64
C GLY A 168 26.83 -21.67 13.73
N PHE A 169 26.72 -20.39 13.48
CA PHE A 169 26.23 -19.42 14.45
C PHE A 169 24.78 -19.66 14.83
N ASP A 170 24.47 -19.56 16.12
CA ASP A 170 23.12 -19.62 16.66
C ASP A 170 22.80 -18.31 17.42
N PRO A 171 21.83 -17.53 16.96
CA PRO A 171 21.44 -16.27 17.59
C PRO A 171 20.54 -16.45 18.82
N GLU A 172 20.31 -17.66 19.33
CA GLU A 172 19.34 -17.95 20.40
C GLU A 172 19.52 -17.05 21.63
N GLU A 173 20.77 -16.83 22.10
CA GLU A 173 21.05 -15.95 23.26
C GLU A 173 20.59 -14.51 22.99
N SER A 174 20.85 -13.99 21.80
CA SER A 174 20.39 -12.65 21.40
C SER A 174 18.86 -12.61 21.33
N VAL A 175 18.23 -13.58 20.70
CA VAL A 175 16.77 -13.68 20.57
C VAL A 175 16.07 -13.74 21.93
N GLU A 176 16.62 -14.52 22.88
CA GLU A 176 16.10 -14.60 24.24
C GLU A 176 16.18 -13.26 24.98
N SER A 177 17.15 -12.41 24.65
CA SER A 177 17.33 -11.08 25.25
C SER A 177 16.39 -10.01 24.73
N LEU A 178 15.63 -10.29 23.64
CA LEU A 178 14.74 -9.32 23.01
C LEU A 178 13.37 -9.31 23.68
N GLY A 179 12.96 -8.12 24.11
CA GLY A 179 11.62 -7.86 24.64
C GLY A 179 10.68 -7.25 23.59
N PRO A 180 9.38 -7.17 23.91
CA PRO A 180 8.39 -6.60 22.98
C PRO A 180 8.60 -5.11 22.68
N ASP A 181 9.24 -4.38 23.56
CA ASP A 181 9.46 -2.94 23.43
C ASP A 181 10.82 -2.59 22.79
N ASP A 182 11.64 -3.59 22.46
CA ASP A 182 12.84 -3.38 21.64
C ASP A 182 12.44 -2.97 20.21
N LEU A 183 13.25 -2.11 19.59
CA LEU A 183 13.01 -1.70 18.19
C LEU A 183 13.17 -2.90 17.26
N LEU A 184 12.21 -3.06 16.36
CA LEU A 184 12.23 -4.08 15.32
C LEU A 184 12.71 -3.52 13.99
N THR A 185 12.20 -2.35 13.59
CA THR A 185 12.52 -1.78 12.27
C THR A 185 12.30 -0.26 12.24
N LEU A 186 12.89 0.39 11.23
CA LEU A 186 12.54 1.75 10.84
C LEU A 186 11.79 1.74 9.50
N ILE A 187 10.78 2.57 9.40
CA ILE A 187 10.09 2.83 8.12
C ILE A 187 10.27 4.31 7.79
N TYR A 188 11.06 4.60 6.75
CA TYR A 188 11.20 5.97 6.29
C TYR A 188 10.04 6.38 5.41
N THR A 189 9.26 7.36 5.88
CA THR A 189 8.13 7.90 5.14
C THR A 189 8.56 9.09 4.31
N SER A 190 8.26 9.07 3.02
CA SER A 190 8.36 10.24 2.16
C SER A 190 7.23 11.21 2.52
N GLY A 191 7.49 12.15 3.44
CA GLY A 191 6.54 13.23 3.69
C GLY A 191 6.30 14.04 2.41
N THR A 192 5.08 14.54 2.21
CA THR A 192 4.77 15.48 1.11
C THR A 192 5.47 16.83 1.30
N THR A 193 6.03 17.06 2.49
CA THR A 193 6.75 18.29 2.87
C THR A 193 7.97 17.96 3.72
N GLY A 194 9.17 18.11 3.17
CA GLY A 194 10.44 17.94 3.89
C GLY A 194 11.09 16.55 3.73
N PRO A 195 12.24 16.33 4.37
CA PRO A 195 12.97 15.08 4.27
C PRO A 195 12.20 13.90 4.87
N PRO A 196 12.49 12.65 4.44
CA PRO A 196 11.90 11.46 5.00
C PRO A 196 12.12 11.35 6.51
N LYS A 197 11.11 10.85 7.24
CA LYS A 197 11.16 10.66 8.69
C LYS A 197 11.22 9.17 8.99
N GLY A 198 12.13 8.75 9.86
CA GLY A 198 12.26 7.36 10.30
C GLY A 198 11.22 7.05 11.40
N VAL A 199 10.13 6.40 11.02
CA VAL A 199 9.14 5.86 11.96
C VAL A 199 9.76 4.68 12.68
N GLN A 200 9.85 4.74 14.00
CA GLN A 200 10.38 3.66 14.83
C GLN A 200 9.26 2.68 15.16
N LEU A 201 9.46 1.39 14.89
CA LEU A 201 8.48 0.35 15.23
C LEU A 201 9.13 -0.71 16.10
N THR A 202 8.45 -1.08 17.18
CA THR A 202 8.89 -2.12 18.12
C THR A 202 8.31 -3.49 17.73
N HIS A 203 8.82 -4.54 18.34
CA HIS A 203 8.22 -5.87 18.23
C HIS A 203 6.75 -5.87 18.66
N ARG A 204 6.40 -5.17 19.75
CA ARG A 204 5.00 -5.02 20.22
C ARG A 204 4.12 -4.44 19.12
N ASN A 205 4.54 -3.32 18.53
CA ASN A 205 3.74 -2.64 17.51
C ASN A 205 3.40 -3.58 16.34
N LEU A 206 4.40 -4.28 15.81
CA LEU A 206 4.22 -5.15 14.64
C LEU A 206 3.49 -6.45 15.00
N LEU A 207 3.81 -7.08 16.13
CA LEU A 207 3.12 -8.31 16.55
C LEU A 207 1.65 -8.06 16.90
N PHE A 208 1.34 -6.87 17.46
CA PHE A 208 -0.05 -6.45 17.64
C PHE A 208 -0.79 -6.35 16.30
N ALA A 209 -0.21 -5.65 15.32
CA ALA A 209 -0.83 -5.50 13.99
C ALA A 209 -1.02 -6.86 13.28
N VAL A 210 -0.06 -7.77 13.43
CA VAL A 210 -0.14 -9.15 12.92
C VAL A 210 -1.27 -9.93 13.59
N ALA A 211 -1.37 -9.88 14.92
CA ALA A 211 -2.43 -10.58 15.67
C ALA A 211 -3.83 -10.05 15.30
N VAL A 212 -3.96 -8.74 15.12
CA VAL A 212 -5.19 -8.12 14.61
C VAL A 212 -5.54 -8.61 13.21
N GLY A 213 -4.57 -8.59 12.28
CA GLY A 213 -4.76 -9.06 10.91
C GLY A 213 -5.20 -10.53 10.85
N ASP A 214 -4.54 -11.39 11.61
CA ASP A 214 -4.90 -12.81 11.73
C ASP A 214 -6.33 -13.01 12.24
N GLY A 215 -6.70 -12.31 13.32
CA GLY A 215 -8.05 -12.39 13.90
C GLY A 215 -9.16 -11.94 12.95
N LEU A 216 -8.88 -10.92 12.11
CA LEU A 216 -9.85 -10.41 11.13
C LEU A 216 -10.00 -11.34 9.92
N ILE A 217 -8.87 -11.86 9.40
CA ILE A 217 -8.86 -12.72 8.19
C ILE A 217 -9.20 -14.16 8.55
N LYS A 218 -8.91 -14.59 9.78
CA LYS A 218 -9.04 -15.99 10.25
C LYS A 218 -8.18 -16.93 9.41
N LEU A 219 -6.87 -16.60 9.37
CA LEU A 219 -5.90 -17.35 8.57
C LEU A 219 -5.82 -18.83 8.97
N PRO A 220 -5.61 -19.75 8.00
CA PRO A 220 -5.50 -21.16 8.31
C PRO A 220 -4.19 -21.47 9.02
N ASP A 221 -4.19 -22.50 9.87
CA ASP A 221 -2.98 -22.93 10.55
C ASP A 221 -1.91 -23.52 9.59
N LYS A 222 -2.33 -24.04 8.45
CA LYS A 222 -1.44 -24.63 7.44
C LYS A 222 -1.94 -24.36 6.03
N GLY A 223 -0.98 -24.20 5.10
CA GLY A 223 -1.26 -24.07 3.66
C GLY A 223 -1.72 -22.67 3.22
N GLY A 224 -1.67 -21.67 4.10
CA GLY A 224 -1.93 -20.29 3.72
C GLY A 224 -0.84 -19.75 2.79
N LYS A 225 -1.22 -18.86 1.88
CA LYS A 225 -0.36 -18.32 0.81
C LYS A 225 -0.56 -16.82 0.66
N VAL A 226 0.53 -16.08 0.48
CA VAL A 226 0.52 -14.66 0.10
C VAL A 226 1.50 -14.39 -1.04
N ILE A 227 1.38 -13.22 -1.67
CA ILE A 227 2.30 -12.77 -2.72
C ILE A 227 3.02 -11.53 -2.21
N SER A 228 4.34 -11.55 -2.15
CA SER A 228 5.19 -10.40 -1.89
C SER A 228 5.38 -9.62 -3.19
N TRP A 229 4.91 -8.36 -3.26
CA TRP A 229 4.90 -7.61 -4.52
C TRP A 229 4.90 -6.09 -4.37
N LEU A 230 4.55 -5.56 -3.18
CA LEU A 230 4.62 -4.13 -2.88
C LEU A 230 6.07 -3.71 -2.57
N PRO A 231 6.44 -2.43 -2.63
CA PRO A 231 7.78 -2.00 -2.26
C PRO A 231 8.17 -2.42 -0.85
N ALA A 232 9.29 -3.14 -0.69
CA ALA A 232 9.78 -3.64 0.60
C ALA A 232 10.11 -2.52 1.62
N ALA A 233 10.31 -1.28 1.16
CA ALA A 233 10.49 -0.11 2.03
C ALA A 233 9.17 0.39 2.64
N HIS A 234 8.02 -0.10 2.20
CA HIS A 234 6.71 0.31 2.70
C HIS A 234 6.23 -0.62 3.81
N VAL A 235 5.65 -0.04 4.88
CA VAL A 235 5.13 -0.81 6.04
C VAL A 235 4.11 -1.86 5.63
N ALA A 236 3.29 -1.61 4.60
CA ALA A 236 2.30 -2.55 4.13
C ALA A 236 2.93 -3.85 3.62
N GLU A 237 4.02 -3.79 2.84
CA GLU A 237 4.75 -4.98 2.41
C GLU A 237 5.35 -5.72 3.60
N ARG A 238 6.04 -4.97 4.48
CA ARG A 238 6.72 -5.53 5.65
C ARG A 238 5.75 -6.25 6.59
N ASN A 239 4.61 -5.65 6.86
CA ASN A 239 3.61 -6.26 7.72
C ASN A 239 2.85 -7.39 7.02
N ALA A 240 2.26 -7.12 5.83
CA ALA A 240 1.37 -8.06 5.16
C ALA A 240 2.07 -9.28 4.56
N HIS A 241 3.25 -9.10 3.98
CA HIS A 241 3.87 -10.15 3.17
C HIS A 241 5.20 -10.69 3.74
N TYR A 242 5.72 -10.09 4.84
CA TYR A 242 6.89 -10.60 5.55
C TYR A 242 6.54 -11.01 6.99
N TYR A 243 6.14 -10.07 7.85
CA TYR A 243 5.97 -10.37 9.27
C TYR A 243 4.75 -11.23 9.57
N LEU A 244 3.59 -10.95 8.96
CA LEU A 244 2.41 -11.79 9.12
C LEU A 244 2.64 -13.23 8.64
N PRO A 245 3.18 -13.48 7.42
CA PRO A 245 3.52 -14.84 7.00
C PRO A 245 4.48 -15.54 7.93
N MET A 246 5.55 -14.86 8.35
CA MET A 246 6.58 -15.47 9.20
C MET A 246 6.08 -15.82 10.61
N THR A 247 5.08 -15.10 11.11
CA THR A 247 4.48 -15.36 12.43
C THR A 247 3.30 -16.33 12.39
N ARG A 248 2.68 -16.53 11.22
CA ARG A 248 1.49 -17.39 11.07
C ARG A 248 1.71 -18.64 10.23
N GLY A 249 2.89 -18.79 9.66
CA GLY A 249 3.22 -19.98 8.87
C GLY A 249 2.61 -20.00 7.47
N LEU A 250 2.50 -18.83 6.82
CA LEU A 250 2.06 -18.75 5.42
C LEU A 250 3.27 -18.79 4.49
N SER A 251 3.12 -19.45 3.34
CA SER A 251 4.14 -19.40 2.29
C SER A 251 4.07 -18.08 1.52
N VAL A 252 5.23 -17.55 1.18
CA VAL A 252 5.39 -16.31 0.41
C VAL A 252 5.87 -16.63 -1.00
N THR A 253 5.09 -16.25 -2.01
CA THR A 253 5.57 -16.26 -3.41
C THR A 253 6.01 -14.86 -3.78
N VAL A 254 7.22 -14.72 -4.28
CA VAL A 254 7.81 -13.42 -4.63
C VAL A 254 7.45 -13.02 -6.06
N CYS A 255 6.90 -11.83 -6.22
CA CYS A 255 6.68 -11.15 -7.49
C CYS A 255 7.61 -9.93 -7.58
N SER A 256 8.76 -10.08 -8.21
CA SER A 256 9.79 -9.02 -8.28
C SER A 256 9.36 -7.82 -9.12
N ASP A 257 8.46 -8.00 -10.08
CA ASP A 257 7.89 -6.92 -10.91
C ASP A 257 6.41 -6.72 -10.57
N PRO A 258 6.05 -5.65 -9.84
CA PRO A 258 4.66 -5.38 -9.44
C PRO A 258 3.66 -5.29 -10.61
N ARG A 259 4.12 -4.97 -11.82
CA ARG A 259 3.27 -4.90 -13.02
C ARG A 259 2.73 -6.27 -13.42
N ARG A 260 3.38 -7.34 -12.98
CA ARG A 260 3.01 -8.73 -13.28
C ARG A 260 2.11 -9.36 -12.22
N ILE A 261 1.64 -8.62 -11.23
CA ILE A 261 0.82 -9.18 -10.14
C ILE A 261 -0.41 -9.96 -10.66
N ALA A 262 -1.05 -9.47 -11.72
CA ALA A 262 -2.19 -10.13 -12.35
C ALA A 262 -1.86 -11.53 -12.94
N GLU A 263 -0.59 -11.80 -13.29
CA GLU A 263 -0.13 -13.12 -13.74
C GLU A 263 0.11 -14.07 -12.57
N PHE A 264 0.49 -13.54 -11.41
CA PHE A 264 0.78 -14.32 -10.19
C PHE A 264 -0.50 -14.74 -9.46
N LEU A 265 -1.53 -13.90 -9.45
CA LEU A 265 -2.79 -14.18 -8.75
C LEU A 265 -3.38 -15.55 -9.10
N PRO A 266 -3.63 -15.93 -10.38
CA PRO A 266 -4.21 -17.23 -10.72
C PRO A 266 -3.27 -18.41 -10.45
N LYS A 267 -1.95 -18.21 -10.43
CA LYS A 267 -0.98 -19.25 -10.14
C LYS A 267 -0.89 -19.56 -8.66
N VAL A 268 -0.86 -18.51 -7.82
CA VAL A 268 -0.67 -18.63 -6.37
C VAL A 268 -1.99 -18.90 -5.66
N LYS A 269 -3.06 -18.23 -6.08
CA LYS A 269 -4.35 -18.20 -5.39
C LYS A 269 -4.17 -17.85 -3.92
N PRO A 270 -3.84 -16.59 -3.63
CA PRO A 270 -3.48 -16.18 -2.27
C PRO A 270 -4.65 -16.33 -1.30
N THR A 271 -4.36 -16.75 -0.07
CA THR A 271 -5.33 -16.85 1.01
C THR A 271 -5.83 -15.47 1.45
N TRP A 272 -4.97 -14.48 1.37
CA TRP A 272 -5.27 -13.08 1.58
C TRP A 272 -4.57 -12.24 0.51
N PHE A 273 -5.31 -11.28 -0.05
CA PHE A 273 -4.76 -10.36 -1.03
C PHE A 273 -5.00 -8.92 -0.59
N PHE A 274 -3.90 -8.20 -0.40
CA PHE A 274 -3.89 -6.76 -0.13
C PHE A 274 -3.29 -6.01 -1.32
N ALA A 275 -3.99 -4.97 -1.80
CA ALA A 275 -3.51 -4.15 -2.90
C ALA A 275 -3.90 -2.67 -2.73
N VAL A 276 -3.26 -1.82 -3.55
CA VAL A 276 -3.62 -0.40 -3.68
C VAL A 276 -4.75 -0.23 -4.70
N PRO A 277 -5.54 0.88 -4.65
CA PRO A 277 -6.72 1.07 -5.51
C PRO A 277 -6.43 0.89 -7.00
N ARG A 278 -5.27 1.35 -7.46
CA ARG A 278 -4.87 1.28 -8.87
C ARG A 278 -4.90 -0.14 -9.46
N ILE A 279 -4.61 -1.15 -8.65
CA ILE A 279 -4.67 -2.55 -9.09
C ILE A 279 -6.11 -2.95 -9.38
N PHE A 280 -7.03 -2.63 -8.48
CA PHE A 280 -8.46 -2.92 -8.67
C PHE A 280 -9.05 -2.12 -9.85
N GLU A 281 -8.66 -0.87 -10.04
CA GLU A 281 -9.05 -0.07 -11.22
C GLU A 281 -8.61 -0.75 -12.53
N LYS A 282 -7.35 -1.21 -12.62
CA LYS A 282 -6.82 -1.91 -13.78
C LYS A 282 -7.51 -3.27 -14.00
N LEU A 283 -7.70 -4.05 -12.95
CA LEU A 283 -8.42 -5.33 -13.04
C LEU A 283 -9.85 -5.12 -13.49
N LYS A 284 -10.59 -4.14 -12.94
CA LYS A 284 -11.94 -3.79 -13.38
C LYS A 284 -11.96 -3.42 -14.86
N ALA A 285 -11.10 -2.50 -15.29
CA ALA A 285 -11.02 -2.07 -16.69
C ALA A 285 -10.73 -3.25 -17.65
N GLY A 286 -9.82 -4.15 -17.25
CA GLY A 286 -9.52 -5.37 -18.02
C GLY A 286 -10.71 -6.32 -18.13
N LEU A 287 -11.44 -6.53 -17.04
CA LEU A 287 -12.64 -7.38 -17.02
C LEU A 287 -13.79 -6.78 -17.83
N GLU A 288 -14.01 -5.47 -17.71
CA GLU A 288 -15.03 -4.76 -18.52
C GLU A 288 -14.71 -4.83 -20.02
N ALA A 289 -13.44 -4.65 -20.41
CA ALA A 289 -13.00 -4.80 -21.79
C ALA A 289 -13.19 -6.23 -22.31
N MET A 290 -12.86 -7.22 -21.49
CA MET A 290 -13.09 -8.63 -21.81
C MET A 290 -14.59 -8.91 -22.01
N LEU A 291 -15.44 -8.49 -21.08
CA LEU A 291 -16.90 -8.66 -21.18
C LEU A 291 -17.47 -7.96 -22.43
N ALA A 292 -16.98 -6.77 -22.76
CA ALA A 292 -17.40 -6.03 -23.94
C ALA A 292 -16.99 -6.71 -25.27
N SER A 293 -15.91 -7.50 -25.27
CA SER A 293 -15.41 -8.23 -26.43
C SER A 293 -16.15 -9.55 -26.72
N LEU A 294 -17.01 -10.00 -25.79
CA LEU A 294 -17.79 -11.22 -25.98
C LEU A 294 -18.79 -11.10 -27.13
N PRO A 295 -19.10 -12.20 -27.84
CA PRO A 295 -20.21 -12.23 -28.80
C PRO A 295 -21.53 -11.81 -28.13
N ASP A 296 -22.44 -11.20 -28.87
CA ASP A 296 -23.72 -10.67 -28.35
C ASP A 296 -24.53 -11.68 -27.56
N GLU A 297 -24.51 -12.96 -27.95
CA GLU A 297 -25.20 -14.06 -27.25
C GLU A 297 -24.70 -14.28 -25.82
N GLN A 298 -23.45 -13.97 -25.54
CA GLN A 298 -22.84 -14.06 -24.22
C GLN A 298 -22.77 -12.69 -23.54
N ARG A 299 -22.48 -11.64 -24.28
CA ARG A 299 -22.31 -10.27 -23.76
C ARG A 299 -23.59 -9.72 -23.13
N VAL A 300 -24.74 -9.89 -23.82
CA VAL A 300 -26.02 -9.34 -23.34
C VAL A 300 -26.44 -9.98 -22.01
N PRO A 301 -26.43 -11.32 -21.83
CA PRO A 301 -26.68 -11.94 -20.53
C PRO A 301 -25.67 -11.51 -19.46
N ALA A 302 -24.37 -11.43 -19.78
CA ALA A 302 -23.31 -11.01 -18.85
C ALA A 302 -23.56 -9.59 -18.33
N GLN A 303 -23.89 -8.65 -19.22
CA GLN A 303 -24.21 -7.25 -18.84
C GLN A 303 -25.45 -7.17 -17.95
N LYS A 304 -26.53 -7.91 -18.29
CA LYS A 304 -27.74 -7.96 -17.43
C LYS A 304 -27.46 -8.56 -16.07
N GLY A 305 -26.65 -9.63 -16.02
CA GLY A 305 -26.25 -10.25 -14.77
C GLY A 305 -25.43 -9.31 -13.89
N LEU A 306 -24.47 -8.58 -14.48
CA LEU A 306 -23.68 -7.58 -13.78
C LEU A 306 -24.57 -6.44 -13.25
N GLU A 307 -25.52 -5.96 -14.04
CA GLU A 307 -26.45 -4.90 -13.62
C GLU A 307 -27.34 -5.38 -12.45
N ALA A 308 -27.88 -6.59 -12.50
CA ALA A 308 -28.65 -7.18 -11.40
C ALA A 308 -27.79 -7.33 -10.13
N SER A 309 -26.55 -7.80 -10.26
CA SER A 309 -25.64 -7.94 -9.14
C SER A 309 -25.25 -6.59 -8.52
N LEU A 310 -25.03 -5.54 -9.33
CA LEU A 310 -24.81 -4.18 -8.83
C LEU A 310 -26.03 -3.62 -8.10
N GLN A 311 -27.24 -3.86 -8.60
CA GLN A 311 -28.49 -3.47 -7.93
C GLN A 311 -28.63 -4.21 -6.59
N LYS A 312 -28.34 -5.50 -6.55
CA LYS A 312 -28.31 -6.29 -5.31
C LYS A 312 -27.34 -5.69 -4.28
N VAL A 313 -26.08 -5.45 -4.68
CA VAL A 313 -25.07 -4.87 -3.78
C VAL A 313 -25.53 -3.53 -3.20
N ARG A 314 -26.07 -2.65 -4.05
CA ARG A 314 -26.56 -1.33 -3.61
C ARG A 314 -27.72 -1.41 -2.64
N ALA A 315 -28.69 -2.31 -2.89
CA ALA A 315 -29.81 -2.56 -1.98
C ALA A 315 -29.31 -3.09 -0.62
N GLU A 316 -28.41 -4.08 -0.63
CA GLU A 316 -27.82 -4.64 0.59
C GLU A 316 -27.05 -3.56 1.39
N GLN A 317 -26.25 -2.72 0.72
CA GLN A 317 -25.52 -1.62 1.37
C GLN A 317 -26.44 -0.53 1.92
N ALA A 318 -27.60 -0.32 1.30
CA ALA A 318 -28.62 0.61 1.80
C ALA A 318 -29.49 0.01 2.91
N GLY A 319 -29.34 -1.29 3.24
CA GLY A 319 -30.22 -2.00 4.18
C GLY A 319 -31.63 -2.22 3.63
N GLU A 320 -31.79 -2.19 2.30
CA GLU A 320 -33.06 -2.40 1.61
C GLU A 320 -33.26 -3.88 1.24
N GLU A 321 -34.52 -4.28 1.10
CA GLU A 321 -34.86 -5.63 0.65
C GLU A 321 -34.54 -5.79 -0.83
N VAL A 322 -33.74 -6.83 -1.19
CA VAL A 322 -33.41 -7.14 -2.58
C VAL A 322 -34.63 -7.78 -3.26
N PRO A 323 -35.16 -7.22 -4.37
CA PRO A 323 -36.25 -7.83 -5.12
C PRO A 323 -35.90 -9.25 -5.55
N PRO A 324 -36.85 -10.23 -5.42
CA PRO A 324 -36.57 -11.63 -5.74
C PRO A 324 -36.03 -11.86 -7.16
N GLU A 325 -36.55 -11.13 -8.16
CA GLU A 325 -36.08 -11.19 -9.55
C GLU A 325 -34.65 -10.72 -9.72
N ILE A 326 -34.22 -9.74 -8.94
CA ILE A 326 -32.82 -9.25 -8.92
C ILE A 326 -31.92 -10.27 -8.24
N ALA A 327 -32.35 -10.83 -7.12
CA ALA A 327 -31.60 -11.87 -6.39
C ALA A 327 -31.39 -13.11 -7.26
N GLU A 328 -32.43 -13.58 -7.98
CA GLU A 328 -32.37 -14.73 -8.88
C GLU A 328 -31.43 -14.47 -10.07
N ALA A 329 -31.55 -13.30 -10.76
CA ALA A 329 -30.69 -12.94 -11.87
C ALA A 329 -29.22 -12.80 -11.47
N ALA A 330 -28.96 -12.25 -10.28
CA ALA A 330 -27.59 -12.14 -9.74
C ALA A 330 -27.00 -13.53 -9.42
N ALA A 331 -27.79 -14.43 -8.84
CA ALA A 331 -27.36 -15.80 -8.52
C ALA A 331 -27.06 -16.60 -9.79
N GLU A 332 -27.89 -16.48 -10.83
CA GLU A 332 -27.68 -17.11 -12.14
C GLU A 332 -26.39 -16.60 -12.79
N ALA A 333 -26.15 -15.29 -12.76
CA ALA A 333 -24.93 -14.68 -13.29
C ALA A 333 -23.69 -15.15 -12.52
N ASP A 334 -23.77 -15.30 -11.22
CA ASP A 334 -22.69 -15.84 -10.39
C ASP A 334 -22.34 -17.27 -10.79
N GLU A 335 -23.33 -18.16 -10.88
CA GLU A 335 -23.12 -19.57 -11.26
C GLU A 335 -22.56 -19.72 -12.68
N GLN A 336 -23.08 -18.97 -13.63
CA GLN A 336 -22.72 -19.13 -15.04
C GLN A 336 -21.41 -18.44 -15.41
N LEU A 337 -21.07 -17.29 -14.80
CA LEU A 337 -19.98 -16.42 -15.20
C LEU A 337 -19.04 -16.01 -14.08
N PHE A 338 -19.54 -15.40 -12.98
CA PHE A 338 -18.65 -14.70 -12.04
C PHE A 338 -17.81 -15.66 -11.20
N SER A 339 -18.31 -16.84 -10.87
CA SER A 339 -17.51 -17.91 -10.24
C SER A 339 -16.28 -18.26 -11.07
N LYS A 340 -16.41 -18.31 -12.41
CA LYS A 340 -15.32 -18.59 -13.33
C LYS A 340 -14.35 -17.40 -13.42
N LEU A 341 -14.86 -16.17 -13.40
CA LEU A 341 -14.01 -14.98 -13.38
C LEU A 341 -13.17 -14.91 -12.10
N ARG A 342 -13.76 -15.21 -10.94
CA ARG A 342 -13.00 -15.27 -9.67
C ARG A 342 -11.88 -16.29 -9.74
N ALA A 343 -12.15 -17.48 -10.29
CA ALA A 343 -11.15 -18.54 -10.48
C ALA A 343 -10.05 -18.13 -11.47
N GLN A 344 -10.42 -17.44 -12.57
CA GLN A 344 -9.45 -16.89 -13.54
C GLN A 344 -8.57 -15.80 -12.93
N LEU A 345 -9.12 -14.96 -12.04
CA LEU A 345 -8.37 -13.98 -11.29
C LEU A 345 -7.52 -14.61 -10.17
N GLY A 346 -7.80 -15.86 -9.77
CA GLY A 346 -7.13 -16.51 -8.65
C GLY A 346 -7.53 -15.96 -7.27
N LEU A 347 -8.69 -15.35 -7.17
CA LEU A 347 -9.24 -14.80 -5.91
C LEU A 347 -10.41 -15.63 -5.38
N ASP A 348 -10.66 -16.80 -5.96
CA ASP A 348 -11.71 -17.74 -5.57
C ASP A 348 -11.43 -18.48 -4.25
N GLU A 349 -10.17 -18.55 -3.83
CA GLU A 349 -9.73 -19.16 -2.55
C GLU A 349 -9.40 -18.11 -1.46
N ALA A 350 -9.49 -16.81 -1.78
CA ALA A 350 -9.16 -15.76 -0.82
C ALA A 350 -10.19 -15.66 0.30
N LEU A 351 -9.72 -15.70 1.55
CA LEU A 351 -10.56 -15.50 2.75
C LEU A 351 -10.91 -14.03 2.95
N ALA A 352 -10.01 -13.14 2.54
CA ALA A 352 -10.23 -11.71 2.54
C ALA A 352 -9.46 -11.05 1.38
N VAL A 353 -10.04 -9.99 0.84
CA VAL A 353 -9.42 -9.12 -0.15
C VAL A 353 -9.54 -7.69 0.37
N ASN A 354 -8.41 -7.02 0.54
CA ASN A 354 -8.38 -5.68 1.11
C ASN A 354 -7.72 -4.66 0.17
N VAL A 355 -8.18 -3.44 0.28
CA VAL A 355 -7.61 -2.28 -0.42
C VAL A 355 -7.32 -1.17 0.58
N GLY A 356 -6.23 -0.44 0.37
CA GLY A 356 -5.85 0.66 1.25
C GLY A 356 -4.76 1.56 0.68
N ALA A 357 -4.14 2.37 1.54
CA ALA A 357 -3.10 3.36 1.24
C ALA A 357 -3.56 4.60 0.45
N ALA A 358 -4.73 4.56 -0.21
CA ALA A 358 -5.35 5.69 -0.90
C ALA A 358 -6.86 5.46 -0.99
N PRO A 359 -7.68 6.52 -1.23
CA PRO A 359 -9.11 6.38 -1.44
C PRO A 359 -9.42 5.51 -2.68
N THR A 360 -10.40 4.63 -2.54
CA THR A 360 -10.87 3.76 -3.63
C THR A 360 -12.20 4.29 -4.17
N PRO A 361 -12.36 4.44 -5.50
CA PRO A 361 -13.65 4.84 -6.07
C PRO A 361 -14.74 3.83 -5.72
N LEU A 362 -15.89 4.31 -5.23
CA LEU A 362 -17.00 3.46 -4.79
C LEU A 362 -17.44 2.47 -5.89
N GLU A 363 -17.49 2.91 -7.14
CA GLU A 363 -17.87 2.07 -8.27
C GLU A 363 -16.90 0.92 -8.57
N VAL A 364 -15.64 1.04 -8.13
CA VAL A 364 -14.67 -0.07 -8.21
C VAL A 364 -15.02 -1.11 -7.16
N LEU A 365 -15.29 -0.68 -5.94
CA LEU A 365 -15.72 -1.58 -4.86
C LEU A 365 -17.04 -2.28 -5.20
N GLU A 366 -18.06 -1.52 -5.62
CA GLU A 366 -19.36 -2.08 -6.05
C GLU A 366 -19.19 -3.15 -7.14
N PHE A 367 -18.31 -2.89 -8.12
CA PHE A 367 -18.03 -3.84 -9.21
C PHE A 367 -17.47 -5.17 -8.69
N PHE A 368 -16.45 -5.12 -7.82
CA PHE A 368 -15.87 -6.34 -7.26
C PHE A 368 -16.84 -7.08 -6.36
N HIS A 369 -17.63 -6.38 -5.56
CA HIS A 369 -18.71 -6.99 -4.78
C HIS A 369 -19.75 -7.65 -5.69
N ALA A 370 -20.12 -7.01 -6.80
CA ALA A 370 -21.08 -7.55 -7.76
C ALA A 370 -20.62 -8.87 -8.41
N ILE A 371 -19.30 -9.03 -8.65
CA ILE A 371 -18.74 -10.28 -9.16
C ILE A 371 -18.33 -11.26 -8.05
N GLY A 372 -18.73 -11.00 -6.80
CA GLY A 372 -18.52 -11.89 -5.65
C GLY A 372 -17.12 -11.86 -5.06
N ILE A 373 -16.37 -10.76 -5.23
CA ILE A 373 -15.10 -10.49 -4.55
C ILE A 373 -15.34 -9.33 -3.58
N PRO A 374 -15.64 -9.60 -2.30
CA PRO A 374 -15.94 -8.55 -1.32
C PRO A 374 -14.66 -7.82 -0.90
N VAL A 375 -14.28 -6.78 -1.62
CA VAL A 375 -13.11 -5.95 -1.32
C VAL A 375 -13.44 -5.03 -0.15
N GLY A 376 -12.72 -5.20 0.97
CA GLY A 376 -12.85 -4.36 2.15
C GLY A 376 -11.76 -3.29 2.20
N GLU A 377 -12.15 -2.02 2.37
CA GLU A 377 -11.17 -0.96 2.60
C GLU A 377 -10.60 -1.06 4.02
N LEU A 378 -9.32 -0.75 4.16
CA LEU A 378 -8.64 -0.58 5.44
C LEU A 378 -7.87 0.74 5.44
N TRP A 379 -7.62 1.27 6.64
CA TRP A 379 -6.85 2.50 6.83
C TRP A 379 -5.82 2.34 7.94
N GLY A 380 -4.70 2.96 7.70
CA GLY A 380 -3.58 3.07 8.61
C GLY A 380 -2.44 3.84 7.95
N MET A 381 -1.40 4.04 8.71
CA MET A 381 -0.20 4.76 8.29
C MET A 381 1.03 4.04 8.84
N SER A 382 2.23 4.43 8.43
CA SER A 382 3.46 3.80 8.95
C SER A 382 3.53 3.90 10.47
N GLU A 383 3.05 5.00 11.02
CA GLU A 383 2.98 5.31 12.45
C GLU A 383 2.00 4.41 13.25
N THR A 384 1.12 3.67 12.55
CA THR A 384 0.19 2.67 13.12
C THR A 384 0.42 1.27 12.56
N CYS A 385 1.63 0.95 12.13
CA CYS A 385 1.97 -0.33 11.47
C CYS A 385 1.12 -0.68 10.24
N GLY A 386 0.49 0.32 9.61
CA GLY A 386 -0.32 0.16 8.41
C GLY A 386 -1.78 -0.23 8.66
N LEU A 387 -2.21 -0.46 9.90
CA LEU A 387 -3.55 -0.96 10.21
C LEU A 387 -4.10 -0.34 11.50
N ALA A 388 -5.10 0.51 11.39
CA ALA A 388 -5.87 1.04 12.53
C ALA A 388 -7.36 0.73 12.40
N THR A 389 -7.91 0.78 11.18
CA THR A 389 -9.29 0.36 10.90
C THR A 389 -9.33 -0.62 9.73
N CYS A 390 -10.32 -1.48 9.70
CA CYS A 390 -10.53 -2.44 8.63
C CYS A 390 -12.01 -2.81 8.54
N ASN A 391 -12.54 -2.86 7.32
CA ASN A 391 -13.84 -3.48 7.08
C ASN A 391 -13.72 -5.00 7.32
N PRO A 392 -14.40 -5.57 8.31
CA PRO A 392 -14.37 -7.02 8.53
C PRO A 392 -15.07 -7.73 7.37
N PRO A 393 -14.53 -8.89 6.89
CA PRO A 393 -15.05 -9.57 5.70
C PRO A 393 -16.56 -9.87 5.74
N GLU A 394 -17.10 -10.10 6.92
CA GLU A 394 -18.52 -10.40 7.14
C GLU A 394 -19.43 -9.16 7.23
N ARG A 395 -18.87 -7.94 7.32
CA ARG A 395 -19.61 -6.67 7.49
C ARG A 395 -18.92 -5.50 6.81
N ILE A 396 -18.75 -5.59 5.50
CA ILE A 396 -18.14 -4.50 4.73
C ILE A 396 -19.18 -3.40 4.48
N LYS A 397 -18.84 -2.16 4.88
CA LYS A 397 -19.62 -0.94 4.60
C LYS A 397 -18.87 -0.12 3.57
N LEU A 398 -19.33 -0.16 2.33
CA LEU A 398 -18.66 0.51 1.21
C LEU A 398 -18.59 2.03 1.42
N GLY A 399 -17.45 2.63 1.03
CA GLY A 399 -17.17 4.07 1.22
C GLY A 399 -16.73 4.44 2.64
N THR A 400 -16.45 3.44 3.48
CA THR A 400 -15.81 3.60 4.78
C THR A 400 -14.53 2.76 4.84
N VAL A 401 -13.60 3.13 5.70
CA VAL A 401 -12.38 2.35 5.95
C VAL A 401 -12.55 1.35 7.11
N GLY A 402 -13.80 1.08 7.49
CA GLY A 402 -14.15 0.14 8.55
C GLY A 402 -14.15 0.73 9.97
N PRO A 403 -14.57 -0.07 10.95
CA PRO A 403 -14.47 0.28 12.36
C PRO A 403 -13.03 0.16 12.86
N PRO A 404 -12.68 0.74 14.04
CA PRO A 404 -11.41 0.48 14.67
C PRO A 404 -11.20 -1.02 14.90
N THR A 405 -9.98 -1.48 14.61
CA THR A 405 -9.63 -2.88 14.81
C THR A 405 -9.51 -3.21 16.32
N PRO A 406 -9.54 -4.48 16.72
CA PRO A 406 -9.42 -4.86 18.12
C PRO A 406 -8.22 -4.20 18.82
N GLY A 407 -8.47 -3.56 19.97
CA GLY A 407 -7.47 -2.83 20.75
C GLY A 407 -7.12 -1.43 20.24
N VAL A 408 -7.79 -0.95 19.21
CA VAL A 408 -7.61 0.42 18.68
C VAL A 408 -8.74 1.32 19.17
N GLU A 409 -8.38 2.52 19.60
CA GLU A 409 -9.31 3.59 19.95
C GLU A 409 -9.14 4.75 18.96
N LEU A 410 -10.25 5.32 18.51
CA LEU A 410 -10.33 6.51 17.66
C LEU A 410 -11.01 7.64 18.38
N ARG A 411 -10.52 8.86 18.19
CA ARG A 411 -11.14 10.11 18.66
C ARG A 411 -11.05 11.17 17.57
N LEU A 412 -12.09 11.96 17.39
CA LEU A 412 -12.08 13.12 16.51
C LEU A 412 -11.85 14.41 17.30
N GLU A 413 -10.90 15.22 16.85
CA GLU A 413 -10.72 16.61 17.31
C GLU A 413 -11.87 17.50 16.81
N ASP A 414 -11.94 18.75 17.30
CA ASP A 414 -13.00 19.68 16.92
C ASP A 414 -13.02 20.03 15.42
N ASP A 415 -11.89 19.96 14.77
CA ASP A 415 -11.74 20.16 13.32
C ASP A 415 -11.88 18.88 12.49
N GLY A 416 -12.21 17.75 13.13
CA GLY A 416 -12.39 16.44 12.51
C GLY A 416 -11.11 15.64 12.32
N GLU A 417 -9.97 16.10 12.86
CA GLU A 417 -8.73 15.29 12.79
C GLU A 417 -8.89 13.98 13.57
N VAL A 418 -8.55 12.88 12.90
CA VAL A 418 -8.58 11.53 13.51
C VAL A 418 -7.38 11.35 14.41
N LEU A 419 -7.61 11.02 15.67
CA LEU A 419 -6.59 10.60 16.62
C LEU A 419 -6.67 9.10 16.86
N VAL A 420 -5.51 8.45 17.04
CA VAL A 420 -5.41 7.00 17.28
C VAL A 420 -4.65 6.72 18.57
N LYS A 421 -5.15 5.75 19.35
CA LYS A 421 -4.46 5.19 20.51
C LYS A 421 -4.55 3.67 20.46
N ALA A 422 -3.39 2.99 20.45
CA ALA A 422 -3.28 1.53 20.37
C ALA A 422 -1.84 1.07 20.55
N ASP A 423 -1.64 -0.23 20.79
CA ASP A 423 -0.31 -0.86 20.84
C ASP A 423 0.40 -0.92 19.46
N CYS A 424 -0.30 -0.69 18.35
CA CYS A 424 0.32 -0.54 17.03
C CYS A 424 0.92 0.86 16.79
N VAL A 425 0.68 1.83 17.67
CA VAL A 425 1.19 3.20 17.49
C VAL A 425 2.68 3.25 17.82
N MET A 426 3.45 3.86 16.92
CA MET A 426 4.90 4.03 17.07
C MET A 426 5.27 4.77 18.36
N PRO A 427 6.43 4.50 18.97
CA PRO A 427 6.95 5.33 20.07
C PRO A 427 7.40 6.73 19.63
N GLY A 428 7.67 6.94 18.33
CA GLY A 428 8.06 8.23 17.77
C GLY A 428 8.93 8.13 16.53
N TYR A 429 9.25 9.30 15.97
CA TYR A 429 10.22 9.42 14.88
C TYR A 429 11.65 9.45 15.43
N ARG A 430 12.56 8.80 14.70
CA ARG A 430 14.00 8.80 15.00
C ARG A 430 14.57 10.22 14.87
N ASN A 431 15.41 10.63 15.82
CA ASN A 431 16.14 11.90 15.83
C ASN A 431 15.29 13.19 15.72
N LEU A 432 13.97 13.12 15.95
CA LEU A 432 13.06 14.24 15.77
C LEU A 432 12.21 14.52 17.03
N PRO A 433 12.81 14.90 18.18
CA PRO A 433 12.07 15.08 19.45
C PRO A 433 10.99 16.16 19.37
N GLU A 434 11.27 17.31 18.74
CA GLU A 434 10.28 18.39 18.58
C GLU A 434 9.09 17.94 17.74
N LYS A 435 9.36 17.14 16.69
CA LYS A 435 8.29 16.57 15.85
C LYS A 435 7.45 15.55 16.60
N ASN A 436 8.06 14.79 17.51
CA ASN A 436 7.33 13.86 18.36
C ASN A 436 6.37 14.60 19.31
N GLU A 437 6.77 15.72 19.91
CA GLU A 437 5.90 16.56 20.73
C GLU A 437 4.69 17.10 19.95
N GLU A 438 4.86 17.46 18.67
CA GLU A 438 3.75 17.88 17.80
C GLU A 438 2.84 16.71 17.38
N THR A 439 3.40 15.51 17.25
CA THR A 439 2.72 14.33 16.71
C THR A 439 1.82 13.67 17.74
N PHE A 440 2.12 13.79 19.02
CA PHE A 440 1.31 13.24 20.10
C PHE A 440 0.59 14.34 20.88
N THR A 441 -0.61 14.01 21.38
CA THR A 441 -1.29 14.83 22.36
C THR A 441 -0.68 14.63 23.76
N GLU A 442 -0.96 15.52 24.71
CA GLU A 442 -0.48 15.38 26.10
C GLU A 442 -0.97 14.08 26.78
N ASP A 443 -2.14 13.56 26.37
CA ASP A 443 -2.72 12.32 26.88
C ASP A 443 -2.37 11.08 26.00
N GLY A 444 -1.38 11.23 25.09
CA GLY A 444 -0.71 10.14 24.38
C GLY A 444 -1.44 9.62 23.13
N TRP A 445 -2.34 10.41 22.52
CA TRP A 445 -2.94 10.07 21.24
C TRP A 445 -2.06 10.51 20.07
N LEU A 446 -1.95 9.65 19.06
CA LEU A 446 -1.30 9.99 17.79
C LEU A 446 -2.20 10.90 16.96
N ARG A 447 -1.71 12.07 16.55
CA ARG A 447 -2.30 12.94 15.54
C ARG A 447 -1.98 12.41 14.15
N THR A 448 -3.01 11.96 13.43
CA THR A 448 -2.80 11.33 12.13
C THR A 448 -2.62 12.32 10.99
N GLY A 449 -3.13 13.53 11.14
CA GLY A 449 -3.23 14.51 10.08
C GLY A 449 -4.30 14.17 9.04
N ASP A 450 -5.12 13.15 9.26
CA ASP A 450 -6.26 12.78 8.43
C ASP A 450 -7.54 13.32 9.05
N ILE A 451 -8.42 13.89 8.23
CA ILE A 451 -9.77 14.32 8.61
C ILE A 451 -10.74 13.19 8.33
N GLY A 452 -11.61 12.89 9.28
CA GLY A 452 -12.57 11.81 9.17
C GLY A 452 -13.90 12.08 9.85
N GLU A 453 -14.84 11.17 9.63
CA GLU A 453 -16.17 11.12 10.22
C GLU A 453 -16.40 9.72 10.79
N ILE A 454 -16.95 9.59 11.97
CA ILE A 454 -17.35 8.30 12.56
C ILE A 454 -18.88 8.26 12.53
N ASP A 455 -19.44 7.21 11.95
CA ASP A 455 -20.89 7.02 11.90
C ASP A 455 -21.45 6.33 13.16
N GLU A 456 -22.77 6.18 13.21
CA GLU A 456 -23.51 5.58 14.34
C GLU A 456 -23.12 4.12 14.63
N ASP A 457 -22.62 3.40 13.62
CA ASP A 457 -22.12 2.02 13.73
C ASP A 457 -20.64 1.94 14.11
N GLY A 458 -19.97 3.09 14.31
CA GLY A 458 -18.55 3.19 14.64
C GLY A 458 -17.59 3.05 13.44
N TYR A 459 -18.11 3.10 12.20
CA TYR A 459 -17.27 3.04 11.00
C TYR A 459 -16.64 4.39 10.70
N LEU A 460 -15.33 4.38 10.43
CA LEU A 460 -14.58 5.57 10.04
C LEU A 460 -14.68 5.78 8.52
N LYS A 461 -14.97 7.01 8.13
CA LYS A 461 -14.82 7.51 6.77
C LYS A 461 -13.73 8.56 6.74
N ILE A 462 -12.68 8.34 5.96
CA ILE A 462 -11.64 9.37 5.73
C ILE A 462 -12.13 10.34 4.68
N VAL A 463 -12.08 11.64 5.02
CA VAL A 463 -12.46 12.74 4.13
C VAL A 463 -11.26 13.16 3.28
N ASP A 464 -10.14 13.53 3.92
CA ASP A 464 -8.87 13.85 3.25
C ASP A 464 -7.75 14.12 4.27
N ARG A 465 -6.56 14.43 3.76
CA ARG A 465 -5.44 14.96 4.56
C ARG A 465 -5.69 16.40 4.97
N LYS A 466 -5.56 16.71 6.26
CA LYS A 466 -5.76 18.06 6.83
C LYS A 466 -4.97 19.15 6.08
N LYS A 467 -3.72 18.86 5.70
CA LYS A 467 -2.81 19.78 5.01
C LYS A 467 -3.06 19.89 3.49
N GLU A 468 -3.84 18.96 2.93
CA GLU A 468 -4.09 18.89 1.48
C GLU A 468 -5.48 19.43 1.10
N LEU A 469 -6.36 19.65 2.08
CA LEU A 469 -7.68 20.23 1.83
C LEU A 469 -7.59 21.52 1.00
N ILE A 470 -8.35 21.57 -0.06
CA ILE A 470 -8.53 22.77 -0.87
C ILE A 470 -9.50 23.70 -0.13
N ILE A 471 -9.05 24.91 0.16
CA ILE A 471 -9.92 26.00 0.66
C ILE A 471 -10.05 27.02 -0.46
N ASN A 472 -11.20 27.06 -1.14
CA ASN A 472 -11.40 27.99 -2.25
C ASN A 472 -11.50 29.45 -1.78
N ALA A 473 -11.52 30.40 -2.71
CA ALA A 473 -11.62 31.83 -2.42
C ALA A 473 -12.89 32.23 -1.62
N ALA A 474 -13.92 31.37 -1.61
CA ALA A 474 -15.13 31.55 -0.82
C ALA A 474 -15.08 30.89 0.56
N GLY A 475 -13.94 30.33 0.97
CA GLY A 475 -13.74 29.67 2.27
C GLY A 475 -14.38 28.28 2.37
N LYS A 476 -14.71 27.62 1.26
CA LYS A 476 -15.23 26.24 1.26
C LYS A 476 -14.11 25.23 1.24
N ASN A 477 -14.15 24.29 2.19
CA ASN A 477 -13.26 23.15 2.24
C ASN A 477 -13.74 22.08 1.24
N MET A 478 -12.79 21.52 0.47
CA MET A 478 -13.04 20.45 -0.49
C MET A 478 -11.91 19.44 -0.41
N SER A 479 -12.24 18.16 -0.65
CA SER A 479 -11.26 17.09 -0.74
C SER A 479 -10.71 17.00 -2.16
N PRO A 480 -9.43 17.33 -2.40
CA PRO A 480 -8.80 17.07 -3.69
C PRO A 480 -8.78 15.58 -4.02
N ALA A 481 -8.58 14.71 -3.05
CA ALA A 481 -8.59 13.26 -3.26
C ALA A 481 -9.94 12.76 -3.77
N ASN A 482 -11.06 13.29 -3.27
CA ASN A 482 -12.40 12.98 -3.78
C ASN A 482 -12.57 13.42 -5.24
N ILE A 483 -12.16 14.64 -5.57
CA ILE A 483 -12.23 15.18 -6.95
C ILE A 483 -11.40 14.33 -7.91
N GLU A 484 -10.15 14.03 -7.52
CA GLU A 484 -9.18 13.26 -8.31
C GLU A 484 -9.63 11.81 -8.53
N SER A 485 -10.14 11.15 -7.48
CA SER A 485 -10.65 9.78 -7.57
C SER A 485 -11.84 9.66 -8.50
N ASN A 486 -12.79 10.61 -8.45
CA ASN A 486 -13.92 10.64 -9.37
C ASN A 486 -13.49 10.81 -10.82
N LEU A 487 -12.46 11.63 -11.10
CA LEU A 487 -11.96 11.81 -12.46
C LEU A 487 -11.19 10.58 -12.97
N LYS A 488 -10.36 9.96 -12.14
CA LYS A 488 -9.66 8.70 -12.47
C LYS A 488 -10.66 7.58 -12.78
N ALA A 489 -11.70 7.44 -11.97
CA ALA A 489 -12.75 6.45 -12.18
C ALA A 489 -13.57 6.69 -13.44
N ALA A 490 -13.70 7.94 -13.89
CA ALA A 490 -14.48 8.29 -15.07
C ALA A 490 -13.87 7.84 -16.40
N SER A 491 -12.53 7.60 -16.45
CA SER A 491 -11.88 7.11 -17.66
C SER A 491 -10.52 6.44 -17.35
N PRO A 492 -10.27 5.23 -17.86
CA PRO A 492 -8.96 4.58 -17.72
C PRO A 492 -7.84 5.31 -18.49
N LEU A 493 -8.18 6.25 -19.37
CA LEU A 493 -7.22 7.11 -20.06
C LEU A 493 -6.54 8.12 -19.09
N VAL A 494 -7.17 8.39 -17.92
CA VAL A 494 -6.63 9.26 -16.89
C VAL A 494 -5.67 8.46 -16.01
N GLY A 495 -4.36 8.73 -16.12
CA GLY A 495 -3.32 8.11 -15.32
C GLY A 495 -3.15 8.79 -13.96
N GLN A 496 -2.84 10.08 -13.99
CA GLN A 496 -2.74 10.92 -12.80
C GLN A 496 -3.54 12.20 -12.98
N VAL A 497 -4.01 12.74 -11.86
CA VAL A 497 -4.72 14.01 -11.84
C VAL A 497 -4.42 14.78 -10.55
N VAL A 498 -4.25 16.08 -10.67
CA VAL A 498 -4.09 16.99 -9.52
C VAL A 498 -5.18 18.06 -9.59
N ALA A 499 -6.01 18.09 -8.57
CA ALA A 499 -7.02 19.13 -8.41
C ALA A 499 -6.37 20.41 -7.86
N ILE A 500 -6.57 21.51 -8.55
CA ILE A 500 -6.09 22.85 -8.21
C ILE A 500 -7.30 23.71 -7.85
N GLY A 501 -7.31 24.31 -6.67
CA GLY A 501 -8.45 25.12 -6.23
C GLY A 501 -8.18 25.99 -4.99
N ASN A 502 -7.03 25.81 -4.33
CA ASN A 502 -6.71 26.53 -3.10
C ASN A 502 -6.61 28.03 -3.37
N ALA A 503 -7.37 28.83 -2.62
CA ALA A 503 -7.53 30.29 -2.81
C ALA A 503 -7.99 30.71 -4.22
N ARG A 504 -8.57 29.78 -5.01
CA ARG A 504 -9.03 30.03 -6.38
C ARG A 504 -10.56 30.15 -6.46
N PRO A 505 -11.10 30.81 -7.51
CA PRO A 505 -12.56 30.99 -7.66
C PRO A 505 -13.30 29.71 -8.05
N PHE A 506 -12.61 28.72 -8.62
CA PHE A 506 -13.13 27.42 -9.05
C PHE A 506 -12.00 26.38 -9.08
N ASN A 507 -12.35 25.09 -9.17
CA ASN A 507 -11.37 24.04 -9.33
C ASN A 507 -11.01 23.83 -10.81
N SER A 508 -9.72 23.62 -11.05
CA SER A 508 -9.16 23.15 -12.30
C SER A 508 -8.36 21.86 -12.06
N ALA A 509 -7.89 21.21 -13.12
CA ALA A 509 -7.08 20.00 -12.98
C ALA A 509 -5.91 19.98 -13.95
N LEU A 510 -4.76 19.46 -13.49
CA LEU A 510 -3.70 18.96 -14.33
C LEU A 510 -3.89 17.45 -14.50
N ILE A 511 -3.81 16.94 -15.70
CA ILE A 511 -4.10 15.54 -16.05
C ILE A 511 -2.91 14.96 -16.80
N VAL A 512 -2.45 13.79 -16.38
CA VAL A 512 -1.44 12.97 -17.09
C VAL A 512 -2.12 11.71 -17.59
N LEU A 513 -1.87 11.35 -18.85
CA LEU A 513 -2.46 10.15 -19.45
C LEU A 513 -1.85 8.88 -18.85
N ASP A 514 -2.64 7.81 -18.81
CA ASP A 514 -2.14 6.50 -18.37
C ASP A 514 -1.23 5.90 -19.45
N PRO A 515 0.04 5.59 -19.15
CA PRO A 515 1.00 5.11 -20.14
C PRO A 515 0.67 3.72 -20.71
N ASP A 516 -0.04 2.89 -19.95
CA ASP A 516 -0.43 1.55 -20.38
C ASP A 516 -1.71 1.57 -21.21
N PHE A 517 -2.66 2.43 -20.85
CA PHE A 517 -3.97 2.48 -21.51
C PHE A 517 -4.01 3.43 -22.72
N ALA A 518 -3.25 4.52 -22.70
CA ALA A 518 -3.27 5.50 -23.80
C ALA A 518 -2.92 4.88 -25.17
N PRO A 519 -1.92 3.99 -25.32
CA PRO A 519 -1.66 3.31 -26.59
C PRO A 519 -2.81 2.40 -27.04
N VAL A 520 -3.47 1.71 -26.10
CA VAL A 520 -4.63 0.84 -26.40
C VAL A 520 -5.80 1.69 -26.90
N TRP A 521 -6.08 2.80 -26.23
CA TRP A 521 -7.10 3.75 -26.64
C TRP A 521 -6.80 4.36 -28.03
N ALA A 522 -5.53 4.74 -28.27
CA ALA A 522 -5.09 5.30 -29.54
C ALA A 522 -5.32 4.33 -30.69
N SER A 523 -5.01 3.05 -30.51
CA SER A 523 -5.25 2.00 -31.53
C SER A 523 -6.74 1.87 -31.88
N GLN A 524 -7.62 1.97 -30.90
CA GLN A 524 -9.07 1.90 -31.10
C GLN A 524 -9.67 3.14 -31.75
N ASN A 525 -8.93 4.27 -31.74
CA ASN A 525 -9.39 5.57 -32.23
C ASN A 525 -8.60 6.08 -33.48
N GLY A 526 -7.85 5.19 -34.14
CA GLY A 526 -7.15 5.53 -35.40
C GLY A 526 -5.91 6.42 -35.18
N LEU A 527 -5.32 6.41 -34.00
CA LEU A 527 -4.13 7.17 -33.63
C LEU A 527 -2.92 6.26 -33.33
N ASP A 528 -2.87 5.09 -33.98
CA ASP A 528 -1.80 4.10 -33.79
C ASP A 528 -0.40 4.69 -33.97
N GLY A 529 0.54 4.16 -33.17
CA GLY A 529 1.97 4.47 -33.27
C GLY A 529 2.39 5.82 -32.72
N LYS A 530 1.47 6.57 -32.07
CA LYS A 530 1.79 7.83 -31.39
C LYS A 530 2.29 7.57 -29.97
N SER A 531 3.27 8.36 -29.55
CA SER A 531 3.70 8.37 -28.15
C SER A 531 2.62 8.99 -27.25
N VAL A 532 2.68 8.70 -25.95
CA VAL A 532 1.75 9.28 -24.96
C VAL A 532 1.86 10.81 -24.93
N GLU A 533 3.07 11.34 -25.11
CA GLU A 533 3.34 12.78 -25.24
C GLU A 533 2.62 13.39 -26.47
N GLU A 534 2.70 12.73 -27.63
CA GLU A 534 2.00 13.18 -28.84
C GLU A 534 0.49 13.10 -28.71
N LEU A 535 -0.01 12.09 -27.97
CA LEU A 535 -1.44 11.91 -27.71
C LEU A 535 -1.99 13.03 -26.82
N ALA A 536 -1.24 13.52 -25.85
CA ALA A 536 -1.66 14.61 -24.97
C ALA A 536 -2.03 15.90 -25.71
N GLY A 537 -1.47 16.11 -26.91
CA GLY A 537 -1.77 17.26 -27.77
C GLY A 537 -2.88 17.04 -28.79
N LYS A 538 -3.57 15.89 -28.83
CA LYS A 538 -4.60 15.56 -29.80
C LYS A 538 -5.98 16.03 -29.36
N GLU A 539 -6.75 16.57 -30.32
CA GLU A 539 -8.12 17.04 -30.08
C GLU A 539 -9.02 15.88 -29.64
N GLU A 540 -8.87 14.70 -30.24
CA GLU A 540 -9.64 13.51 -29.92
C GLU A 540 -9.40 13.04 -28.46
N VAL A 541 -8.17 13.19 -27.98
CA VAL A 541 -7.82 12.92 -26.57
C VAL A 541 -8.43 14.00 -25.67
N GLY A 542 -8.36 15.26 -26.07
CA GLY A 542 -9.00 16.38 -25.39
C GLY A 542 -10.49 16.15 -25.19
N ASP A 543 -11.19 15.72 -26.24
CA ASP A 543 -12.63 15.41 -26.21
C ASP A 543 -12.94 14.21 -25.30
N ALA A 544 -12.11 13.17 -25.34
CA ALA A 544 -12.26 12.00 -24.47
C ALA A 544 -12.08 12.36 -22.97
N ILE A 545 -11.11 13.22 -22.68
CA ILE A 545 -10.86 13.71 -21.31
C ILE A 545 -11.98 14.68 -20.88
N GLN A 546 -12.48 15.56 -21.77
CA GLN A 546 -13.64 16.42 -21.46
C GLN A 546 -14.87 15.58 -21.09
N ALA A 547 -15.14 14.52 -21.85
CA ALA A 547 -16.21 13.59 -21.52
C ALA A 547 -16.00 12.88 -20.16
N ALA A 548 -14.75 12.59 -19.78
CA ALA A 548 -14.44 12.06 -18.46
C ALA A 548 -14.68 13.09 -17.35
N VAL A 549 -14.26 14.34 -17.55
CA VAL A 549 -14.51 15.47 -16.64
C VAL A 549 -16.02 15.67 -16.44
N ASP A 550 -16.82 15.62 -17.52
CA ASP A 550 -18.27 15.78 -17.43
C ASP A 550 -18.92 14.64 -16.61
N ARG A 551 -18.47 13.40 -16.80
CA ARG A 551 -18.93 12.25 -15.99
C ARG A 551 -18.54 12.39 -14.52
N ALA A 552 -17.31 12.83 -14.22
CA ALA A 552 -16.87 13.09 -12.86
C ALA A 552 -17.68 14.22 -12.22
N ASN A 553 -17.86 15.33 -12.92
CA ASN A 553 -18.62 16.48 -12.46
C ASN A 553 -20.10 16.17 -12.15
N ALA A 554 -20.70 15.19 -12.84
CA ALA A 554 -22.05 14.74 -12.55
C ALA A 554 -22.20 14.09 -11.15
N LYS A 555 -21.10 13.57 -10.61
CA LYS A 555 -21.05 12.95 -9.25
C LYS A 555 -20.59 13.94 -8.17
N LEU A 556 -19.94 15.03 -8.56
CA LEU A 556 -19.37 16.03 -7.66
C LEU A 556 -20.38 17.14 -7.33
N SER A 557 -20.30 17.64 -6.09
CA SER A 557 -21.04 18.84 -5.72
C SER A 557 -20.60 20.04 -6.59
N ARG A 558 -21.48 21.03 -6.77
CA ARG A 558 -21.21 22.17 -7.63
C ARG A 558 -19.90 22.90 -7.33
N VAL A 559 -19.50 22.96 -6.07
CA VAL A 559 -18.27 23.64 -5.62
C VAL A 559 -17.02 22.80 -5.91
N GLU A 560 -17.13 21.48 -5.96
CA GLU A 560 -16.05 20.56 -6.24
C GLU A 560 -15.80 20.35 -7.74
N GLN A 561 -16.74 20.74 -8.61
CA GLN A 561 -16.64 20.50 -10.04
C GLN A 561 -15.42 21.16 -10.67
N ILE A 562 -14.74 20.41 -11.53
CA ILE A 562 -13.63 20.87 -12.36
C ILE A 562 -14.20 21.72 -13.49
N LYS A 563 -13.74 22.95 -13.63
CA LYS A 563 -14.20 23.91 -14.65
C LYS A 563 -13.27 24.03 -15.84
N LYS A 564 -11.97 23.81 -15.63
CA LYS A 564 -10.95 23.80 -16.68
C LYS A 564 -9.91 22.71 -16.36
N PHE A 565 -9.27 22.21 -17.38
CA PHE A 565 -8.16 21.27 -17.21
C PHE A 565 -7.07 21.49 -18.25
N LYS A 566 -5.88 20.94 -17.96
CA LYS A 566 -4.75 20.86 -18.87
C LYS A 566 -4.23 19.41 -18.88
N ILE A 567 -4.12 18.84 -20.09
CA ILE A 567 -3.42 17.57 -20.28
C ILE A 567 -1.94 17.89 -20.42
N LEU A 568 -1.12 17.28 -19.55
CA LEU A 568 0.33 17.42 -19.58
C LEU A 568 0.94 16.37 -20.51
N PRO A 569 1.94 16.73 -21.33
CA PRO A 569 2.62 15.78 -22.20
C PRO A 569 3.57 14.85 -21.44
N GLU A 570 4.10 15.29 -20.30
CA GLU A 570 5.07 14.55 -19.49
C GLU A 570 4.43 13.37 -18.79
N GLN A 571 5.20 12.31 -18.60
CA GLN A 571 4.86 11.21 -17.70
C GLN A 571 5.48 11.43 -16.32
N TRP A 572 4.74 11.10 -15.28
CA TRP A 572 5.22 11.19 -13.90
C TRP A 572 5.66 9.83 -13.41
N GLU A 573 6.91 9.74 -12.95
CA GLU A 573 7.52 8.50 -12.50
C GLU A 573 7.50 8.36 -10.98
N PRO A 574 7.29 7.14 -10.44
CA PRO A 574 7.41 6.88 -9.01
C PRO A 574 8.80 7.28 -8.48
N GLY A 575 8.83 8.09 -7.42
CA GLY A 575 10.09 8.60 -6.86
C GLY A 575 10.66 9.82 -7.57
N GLY A 576 10.03 10.29 -8.67
CA GLY A 576 10.34 11.52 -9.37
C GLY A 576 9.93 12.78 -8.61
N ASP A 577 9.89 13.92 -9.30
CA ASP A 577 9.56 15.21 -8.68
C ASP A 577 8.08 15.30 -8.27
N GLU A 578 7.18 14.67 -9.03
CA GLU A 578 5.73 14.77 -8.87
C GLU A 578 5.13 13.68 -8.00
N LEU A 579 5.75 12.49 -7.98
CA LEU A 579 5.23 11.34 -7.26
C LEU A 579 6.21 10.83 -6.20
N THR A 580 5.67 10.42 -5.07
CA THR A 580 6.45 9.62 -4.11
C THR A 580 6.72 8.22 -4.70
N PRO A 581 7.66 7.42 -4.14
CA PRO A 581 7.86 6.03 -4.54
C PRO A 581 6.59 5.17 -4.45
N THR A 582 5.62 5.58 -3.63
CA THR A 582 4.32 4.93 -3.45
C THR A 582 3.21 5.57 -4.28
N MET A 583 3.55 6.31 -5.34
CA MET A 583 2.62 6.96 -6.27
C MET A 583 1.73 8.05 -5.66
N LYS A 584 2.04 8.57 -4.48
CA LYS A 584 1.32 9.71 -3.90
C LYS A 584 1.82 11.02 -4.50
N LEU A 585 0.90 11.96 -4.75
CA LEU A 585 1.19 13.27 -5.31
C LEU A 585 2.05 14.12 -4.37
N LYS A 586 3.08 14.75 -4.91
CA LYS A 586 3.86 15.79 -4.25
C LYS A 586 3.32 17.16 -4.66
N ARG A 587 2.21 17.60 -4.07
CA ARG A 587 1.45 18.77 -4.52
C ARG A 587 2.29 20.03 -4.63
N LYS A 588 3.12 20.33 -3.62
CA LYS A 588 3.94 21.54 -3.63
C LYS A 588 4.97 21.56 -4.78
N PRO A 589 5.77 20.51 -5.03
CA PRO A 589 6.61 20.42 -6.22
C PRO A 589 5.83 20.55 -7.54
N ILE A 590 4.64 19.95 -7.63
CA ILE A 590 3.77 20.05 -8.81
C ILE A 590 3.32 21.51 -9.00
N ASP A 591 2.83 22.17 -7.96
CA ASP A 591 2.38 23.57 -8.01
C ASP A 591 3.51 24.51 -8.44
N GLU A 592 4.74 24.27 -7.96
CA GLU A 592 5.92 25.05 -8.33
C GLU A 592 6.37 24.79 -9.77
N LYS A 593 6.41 23.54 -10.20
CA LYS A 593 6.87 23.13 -11.53
C LYS A 593 5.91 23.58 -12.65
N TYR A 594 4.61 23.44 -12.42
CA TYR A 594 3.57 23.74 -13.41
C TYR A 594 2.84 25.06 -13.14
N ALA A 595 3.52 26.01 -12.47
CA ALA A 595 2.92 27.29 -12.09
C ALA A 595 2.37 28.08 -13.30
N GLU A 596 3.04 28.06 -14.45
CA GLU A 596 2.60 28.75 -15.67
C GLU A 596 1.32 28.12 -16.25
N GLU A 597 1.26 26.78 -16.32
CA GLU A 597 0.09 26.03 -16.79
C GLU A 597 -1.11 26.25 -15.86
N ILE A 598 -0.87 26.26 -14.55
CA ILE A 598 -1.90 26.52 -13.55
C ILE A 598 -2.45 27.94 -13.72
N GLU A 599 -1.58 28.97 -13.79
CA GLU A 599 -2.04 30.35 -13.99
C GLU A 599 -2.80 30.54 -15.30
N ALA A 600 -2.41 29.87 -16.38
CA ALA A 600 -3.11 29.90 -17.65
C ALA A 600 -4.56 29.38 -17.55
N LEU A 601 -4.85 28.43 -16.66
CA LEU A 601 -6.20 27.93 -16.43
C LEU A 601 -7.13 28.99 -15.79
N TYR A 602 -6.57 29.98 -15.08
CA TYR A 602 -7.32 31.04 -14.42
C TYR A 602 -7.28 32.38 -15.15
N SER A 603 -6.41 32.52 -16.17
CA SER A 603 -6.25 33.74 -16.97
C SER A 603 -7.16 33.64 -18.20
N GLY A 604 -8.47 33.93 -18.06
CA GLY A 604 -9.38 33.91 -19.20
C GLY A 604 -10.84 33.86 -18.84
#